data_408b524af20dae279cdd01ec8120d558
#
_entry.id   408b524af20dae279cdd01ec8120d558
#
_cell.length_a   1.000
_cell.length_b   1.000
_cell.length_c   1.000
_cell.angle_alpha   90.00
_cell.angle_beta   90.00
_cell.angle_gamma   90.00
#
_symmetry.space_group_name_H-M   'P 1'
#
loop_
_entity.id
_entity.type
_entity.pdbx_description
1 polymer ?
#
loop_
_entity_poly.entity_id
_entity_poly.type
_entity_poly.pdbx_seq_one_letter_code
_entity_poly.pdbx_strand_id
1 'polypeptide(L)'
;MFIGKLHRSNLVLLASLFFAATGIGFAFHGELQYALVSLMIAAIIDFFVGSVMRQFQSTVAESAFGKELKTLSNFLIYGVLPAVYMMAVAKAGGLSLVVFAFYILAVGTRLAYFNQSTQFQEPQDKDFTTGLPLELGTIVIPLVSLLGFLLPLNIFQIFLMLIYLVLGFSYVYKVKIPRLPKQWLFYLVALEALLCVAWLFLGKFGA
;
A
#
# COMPACT_ATOMS: atom_id res chain seq x y z
N MET A 1 -7.48 -8.26 -30.16
CA MET A 1 -7.75 -6.88 -29.73
C MET A 1 -7.92 -6.92 -28.22
N PHE A 2 -7.02 -6.31 -27.44
CA PHE A 2 -7.08 -6.38 -25.97
C PHE A 2 -8.14 -5.41 -25.44
N ILE A 3 -8.84 -5.82 -24.36
CA ILE A 3 -9.75 -4.94 -23.63
C ILE A 3 -8.90 -3.93 -22.85
N GLY A 4 -9.13 -2.66 -23.09
CA GLY A 4 -8.45 -1.57 -22.38
C GLY A 4 -7.67 -0.63 -23.30
N LYS A 5 -7.49 0.59 -22.82
CA LYS A 5 -6.70 1.60 -23.52
C LYS A 5 -5.29 1.59 -22.95
N LEU A 6 -4.41 0.76 -23.53
CA LEU A 6 -3.02 0.60 -23.16
C LEU A 6 -2.20 1.86 -23.59
N HIS A 7 -2.37 2.93 -22.83
CA HIS A 7 -1.48 4.07 -22.91
C HIS A 7 -0.20 3.82 -22.09
N ARG A 8 0.92 4.45 -22.45
CA ARG A 8 2.21 4.27 -21.75
C ARG A 8 2.13 4.53 -20.24
N SER A 9 1.32 5.49 -19.82
CA SER A 9 1.07 5.76 -18.38
C SER A 9 0.37 4.60 -17.67
N ASN A 10 -0.53 3.88 -18.36
CA ASN A 10 -1.27 2.77 -17.79
C ASN A 10 -0.38 1.51 -17.65
N LEU A 11 0.69 1.39 -18.46
CA LEU A 11 1.67 0.32 -18.31
C LEU A 11 2.42 0.39 -16.97
N VAL A 12 2.72 1.58 -16.49
CA VAL A 12 3.37 1.75 -15.16
C VAL A 12 2.43 1.32 -14.04
N LEU A 13 1.12 1.62 -14.15
CA LEU A 13 0.12 1.11 -13.22
C LEU A 13 0.01 -0.42 -13.25
N LEU A 14 0.06 -1.02 -14.44
CA LEU A 14 0.06 -2.47 -14.57
C LEU A 14 1.31 -3.10 -13.96
N ALA A 15 2.46 -2.44 -14.04
CA ALA A 15 3.68 -2.92 -13.38
C ALA A 15 3.53 -2.89 -11.85
N SER A 16 3.00 -1.83 -11.25
CA SER A 16 2.75 -1.79 -9.80
C SER A 16 1.73 -2.86 -9.38
N LEU A 17 0.67 -3.04 -10.16
CA LEU A 17 -0.33 -4.09 -9.93
C LEU A 17 0.27 -5.50 -10.03
N PHE A 18 1.19 -5.73 -10.99
CA PHE A 18 1.90 -7.00 -11.14
C PHE A 18 2.72 -7.34 -9.89
N PHE A 19 3.51 -6.38 -9.36
CA PHE A 19 4.27 -6.60 -8.14
C PHE A 19 3.36 -6.80 -6.92
N ALA A 20 2.24 -6.10 -6.82
CA ALA A 20 1.29 -6.32 -5.73
C ALA A 20 0.67 -7.73 -5.81
N ALA A 21 0.28 -8.19 -7.00
CA ALA A 21 -0.28 -9.52 -7.20
C ALA A 21 0.75 -10.62 -6.91
N THR A 22 2.01 -10.47 -7.37
CA THR A 22 3.09 -11.43 -7.04
C THR A 22 3.40 -11.45 -5.55
N GLY A 23 3.35 -10.30 -4.86
CA GLY A 23 3.50 -10.21 -3.40
C GLY A 23 2.44 -11.00 -2.64
N ILE A 24 1.18 -10.96 -3.10
CA ILE A 24 0.10 -11.79 -2.55
C ILE A 24 0.44 -13.28 -2.74
N GLY A 25 0.90 -13.66 -3.93
CA GLY A 25 1.33 -15.03 -4.20
C GLY A 25 2.45 -15.48 -3.26
N PHE A 26 3.48 -14.65 -3.04
CA PHE A 26 4.55 -14.95 -2.08
C PHE A 26 4.03 -15.11 -0.65
N ALA A 27 3.10 -14.28 -0.21
CA ALA A 27 2.50 -14.39 1.12
C ALA A 27 1.75 -15.71 1.30
N PHE A 28 1.00 -16.18 0.28
CA PHE A 28 0.32 -17.48 0.31
C PHE A 28 1.29 -18.66 0.36
N HIS A 29 2.46 -18.54 -0.26
CA HIS A 29 3.50 -19.57 -0.22
C HIS A 29 4.37 -19.52 1.05
N GLY A 30 4.07 -18.59 1.99
CA GLY A 30 4.87 -18.40 3.20
C GLY A 30 6.20 -17.68 2.98
N GLU A 31 6.44 -17.16 1.79
CA GLU A 31 7.63 -16.39 1.43
C GLU A 31 7.45 -14.91 1.85
N LEU A 32 7.34 -14.69 3.18
CA LEU A 32 6.97 -13.40 3.77
C LEU A 32 7.93 -12.26 3.42
N GLN A 33 9.22 -12.58 3.32
CA GLN A 33 10.26 -11.65 2.89
C GLN A 33 9.99 -11.08 1.50
N TYR A 34 9.71 -11.96 0.52
CA TYR A 34 9.45 -11.53 -0.85
C TYR A 34 8.09 -10.84 -1.00
N ALA A 35 7.13 -11.15 -0.13
CA ALA A 35 5.87 -10.41 -0.06
C ALA A 35 6.10 -8.94 0.34
N LEU A 36 6.94 -8.68 1.36
CA LEU A 36 7.31 -7.32 1.76
C LEU A 36 8.13 -6.59 0.69
N VAL A 37 9.09 -7.26 0.07
CA VAL A 37 9.87 -6.69 -1.03
C VAL A 37 8.96 -6.30 -2.19
N SER A 38 8.02 -7.17 -2.56
CA SER A 38 7.04 -6.90 -3.62
C SER A 38 6.12 -5.72 -3.26
N LEU A 39 5.71 -5.61 -1.99
CA LEU A 39 4.92 -4.48 -1.49
C LEU A 39 5.66 -3.16 -1.68
N MET A 40 6.92 -3.10 -1.25
CA MET A 40 7.75 -1.88 -1.35
C MET A 40 8.02 -1.52 -2.81
N ILE A 41 8.34 -2.49 -3.68
CA ILE A 41 8.53 -2.23 -5.12
C ILE A 41 7.24 -1.70 -5.75
N ALA A 42 6.09 -2.31 -5.45
CA ALA A 42 4.80 -1.86 -5.96
C ALA A 42 4.48 -0.42 -5.53
N ALA A 43 4.74 -0.07 -4.26
CA ALA A 43 4.51 1.27 -3.73
C ALA A 43 5.48 2.31 -4.32
N ILE A 44 6.76 1.98 -4.49
CA ILE A 44 7.74 2.85 -5.16
C ILE A 44 7.30 3.14 -6.60
N ILE A 45 6.91 2.12 -7.36
CA ILE A 45 6.40 2.31 -8.73
C ILE A 45 5.15 3.20 -8.69
N ASP A 46 4.21 2.93 -7.79
CA ASP A 46 2.97 3.70 -7.64
C ASP A 46 3.22 5.18 -7.35
N PHE A 47 4.22 5.49 -6.53
CA PHE A 47 4.64 6.85 -6.24
C PHE A 47 5.01 7.63 -7.51
N PHE A 48 5.74 6.99 -8.44
CA PHE A 48 6.16 7.63 -9.68
C PHE A 48 5.06 7.71 -10.74
N VAL A 49 4.00 6.92 -10.64
CA VAL A 49 2.88 6.92 -11.61
C VAL A 49 2.34 8.34 -11.86
N GLY A 50 2.10 9.12 -10.81
CA GLY A 50 1.57 10.48 -10.94
C GLY A 50 2.50 11.42 -11.72
N SER A 51 3.81 11.24 -11.63
CA SER A 51 4.81 12.00 -12.39
C SER A 51 4.85 11.56 -13.84
N VAL A 52 4.79 10.26 -14.08
CA VAL A 52 4.77 9.67 -15.43
C VAL A 52 3.48 10.06 -16.17
N MET A 53 2.33 9.99 -15.51
CA MET A 53 1.05 10.35 -16.12
C MET A 53 0.99 11.81 -16.59
N ARG A 54 1.68 12.71 -15.91
CA ARG A 54 1.75 14.13 -16.31
C ARG A 54 2.64 14.39 -17.53
N GLN A 55 3.54 13.49 -17.88
CA GLN A 55 4.46 13.65 -19.02
C GLN A 55 3.84 13.25 -20.36
N PHE A 56 2.75 12.47 -20.33
CA PHE A 56 2.11 11.97 -21.53
C PHE A 56 0.73 12.59 -21.72
N GLN A 57 0.46 13.05 -22.94
CA GLN A 57 -0.89 13.48 -23.32
C GLN A 57 -1.77 12.26 -23.50
N SER A 58 -2.84 12.17 -22.72
CA SER A 58 -3.81 11.09 -22.80
C SER A 58 -5.17 11.63 -23.28
N THR A 59 -5.91 10.83 -24.04
CA THR A 59 -7.30 11.12 -24.36
C THR A 59 -8.17 11.05 -23.09
N VAL A 60 -9.35 11.69 -23.13
CA VAL A 60 -10.30 11.65 -22.00
C VAL A 60 -10.61 10.22 -21.56
N ALA A 61 -10.80 9.32 -22.53
CA ALA A 61 -11.12 7.93 -22.24
C ALA A 61 -9.93 7.13 -21.68
N GLU A 62 -8.68 7.43 -22.09
CA GLU A 62 -7.48 6.82 -21.51
C GLU A 62 -7.22 7.32 -20.08
N SER A 63 -7.49 8.59 -19.84
CA SER A 63 -7.41 9.19 -18.50
C SER A 63 -8.46 8.60 -17.56
N ALA A 64 -9.70 8.41 -18.00
CA ALA A 64 -10.75 7.77 -17.21
C ALA A 64 -10.38 6.32 -16.87
N PHE A 65 -9.94 5.53 -17.84
CA PHE A 65 -9.46 4.16 -17.62
C PHE A 65 -8.28 4.13 -16.62
N GLY A 66 -7.32 5.05 -16.77
CA GLY A 66 -6.18 5.16 -15.87
C GLY A 66 -6.57 5.48 -14.42
N LYS A 67 -7.59 6.31 -14.19
CA LYS A 67 -8.11 6.62 -12.84
C LYS A 67 -8.72 5.39 -12.17
N GLU A 68 -9.55 4.63 -12.88
CA GLU A 68 -10.13 3.38 -12.35
C GLU A 68 -9.04 2.35 -12.05
N LEU A 69 -8.12 2.15 -12.99
CA LEU A 69 -6.99 1.24 -12.80
C LEU A 69 -6.12 1.65 -11.61
N LYS A 70 -5.88 2.95 -11.42
CA LYS A 70 -5.14 3.49 -10.26
C LYS A 70 -5.84 3.15 -8.94
N THR A 71 -7.16 3.29 -8.88
CA THR A 71 -7.94 2.96 -7.68
C THR A 71 -7.84 1.47 -7.33
N LEU A 72 -7.97 0.60 -8.34
CA LEU A 72 -7.83 -0.85 -8.17
C LEU A 72 -6.41 -1.23 -7.74
N SER A 73 -5.40 -0.63 -8.37
CA SER A 73 -4.00 -0.83 -8.02
C SER A 73 -3.72 -0.41 -6.58
N ASN A 74 -4.18 0.76 -6.16
CA ASN A 74 -4.01 1.26 -4.80
C ASN A 74 -4.70 0.36 -3.78
N PHE A 75 -5.91 -0.13 -4.08
CA PHE A 75 -6.60 -1.07 -3.20
C PHE A 75 -5.82 -2.37 -3.03
N LEU A 76 -5.20 -2.87 -4.09
CA LEU A 76 -4.40 -4.08 -4.03
C LEU A 76 -3.08 -3.85 -3.25
N ILE A 77 -2.37 -2.76 -3.54
CA ILE A 77 -1.07 -2.43 -2.93
C ILE A 77 -1.23 -2.11 -1.44
N TYR A 78 -2.13 -1.20 -1.09
CA TYR A 78 -2.23 -0.65 0.27
C TYR A 78 -3.23 -1.39 1.15
N GLY A 79 -4.16 -2.17 0.55
CA GLY A 79 -5.19 -2.91 1.25
C GLY A 79 -4.95 -4.41 1.26
N VAL A 80 -5.11 -5.05 0.10
CA VAL A 80 -5.16 -6.52 0.02
C VAL A 80 -3.82 -7.16 0.34
N LEU A 81 -2.72 -6.73 -0.29
CA LEU A 81 -1.40 -7.33 -0.06
C LEU A 81 -0.94 -7.21 1.40
N PRO A 82 -1.00 -6.03 2.05
CA PRO A 82 -0.67 -5.94 3.48
C PRO A 82 -1.57 -6.82 4.35
N ALA A 83 -2.88 -6.87 4.07
CA ALA A 83 -3.80 -7.69 4.84
C ALA A 83 -3.49 -9.19 4.72
N VAL A 84 -3.20 -9.66 3.50
CA VAL A 84 -2.80 -11.06 3.25
C VAL A 84 -1.47 -11.38 3.92
N TYR A 85 -0.49 -10.45 3.86
CA TYR A 85 0.76 -10.58 4.58
C TYR A 85 0.54 -10.78 6.10
N MET A 86 -0.28 -9.92 6.72
CA MET A 86 -0.61 -10.05 8.15
C MET A 86 -1.25 -11.41 8.46
N MET A 87 -2.19 -11.86 7.63
CA MET A 87 -2.84 -13.17 7.78
C MET A 87 -1.84 -14.32 7.70
N ALA A 88 -0.88 -14.25 6.77
CA ALA A 88 0.16 -15.25 6.60
C ALA A 88 1.10 -15.31 7.84
N VAL A 89 1.44 -14.15 8.43
CA VAL A 89 2.23 -14.08 9.66
C VAL A 89 1.44 -14.57 10.87
N ALA A 90 0.18 -14.14 11.01
CA ALA A 90 -0.65 -14.43 12.18
C ALA A 90 -1.20 -15.88 12.24
N LYS A 91 -0.94 -16.70 11.19
CA LYS A 91 -1.42 -18.09 11.08
C LYS A 91 -2.92 -18.22 11.36
N ALA A 92 -3.72 -17.63 10.49
CA ALA A 92 -5.18 -17.71 10.39
C ALA A 92 -5.95 -18.18 11.65
N GLY A 93 -6.22 -17.26 12.55
CA GLY A 93 -7.13 -17.47 13.70
C GLY A 93 -8.35 -16.57 13.58
N GLY A 94 -9.38 -16.78 14.39
CA GLY A 94 -10.60 -15.96 14.35
C GLY A 94 -10.32 -14.46 14.52
N LEU A 95 -9.41 -14.10 15.41
CA LEU A 95 -9.03 -12.70 15.64
C LEU A 95 -8.33 -12.09 14.42
N SER A 96 -7.42 -12.81 13.78
CA SER A 96 -6.70 -12.31 12.59
C SER A 96 -7.64 -12.10 11.41
N LEU A 97 -8.70 -12.91 11.26
CA LEU A 97 -9.75 -12.69 10.25
C LEU A 97 -10.52 -11.38 10.48
N VAL A 98 -10.83 -11.07 11.73
CA VAL A 98 -11.51 -9.80 12.08
C VAL A 98 -10.61 -8.60 11.76
N VAL A 99 -9.33 -8.67 12.14
CA VAL A 99 -8.36 -7.59 11.86
C VAL A 99 -8.15 -7.45 10.35
N PHE A 100 -8.04 -8.55 9.62
CA PHE A 100 -7.94 -8.58 8.16
C PHE A 100 -9.13 -7.86 7.51
N ALA A 101 -10.36 -8.25 7.87
CA ALA A 101 -11.56 -7.64 7.32
C ALA A 101 -11.66 -6.14 7.66
N PHE A 102 -11.37 -5.78 8.92
CA PHE A 102 -11.37 -4.38 9.35
C PHE A 102 -10.38 -3.53 8.57
N TYR A 103 -9.14 -4.02 8.37
CA TYR A 103 -8.12 -3.28 7.65
C TYR A 103 -8.49 -3.05 6.18
N ILE A 104 -9.01 -4.09 5.49
CA ILE A 104 -9.48 -3.97 4.11
C ILE A 104 -10.64 -2.97 4.00
N LEU A 105 -11.61 -3.03 4.90
CA LEU A 105 -12.72 -2.07 4.94
C LEU A 105 -12.22 -0.64 5.17
N ALA A 106 -11.26 -0.45 6.07
CA ALA A 106 -10.68 0.86 6.34
C ALA A 106 -9.98 1.46 5.11
N VAL A 107 -9.15 0.66 4.41
CA VAL A 107 -8.48 1.10 3.19
C VAL A 107 -9.48 1.37 2.07
N GLY A 108 -10.47 0.49 1.88
CA GLY A 108 -11.53 0.69 0.87
C GLY A 108 -12.33 1.97 1.12
N THR A 109 -12.74 2.21 2.37
CA THR A 109 -13.45 3.44 2.76
C THR A 109 -12.58 4.68 2.51
N ARG A 110 -11.30 4.60 2.82
CA ARG A 110 -10.35 5.69 2.59
C ARG A 110 -10.22 6.03 1.11
N LEU A 111 -10.05 5.02 0.24
CA LEU A 111 -9.95 5.21 -1.20
C LEU A 111 -11.24 5.79 -1.79
N ALA A 112 -12.40 5.29 -1.35
CA ALA A 112 -13.69 5.80 -1.78
C ALA A 112 -13.87 7.28 -1.41
N TYR A 113 -13.49 7.67 -0.19
CA TYR A 113 -13.53 9.07 0.25
C TYR A 113 -12.67 9.99 -0.61
N PHE A 114 -11.43 9.57 -0.94
CA PHE A 114 -10.56 10.38 -1.81
C PHE A 114 -11.08 10.49 -3.24
N ASN A 115 -11.61 9.41 -3.80
CA ASN A 115 -12.15 9.42 -5.14
C ASN A 115 -13.36 10.35 -5.23
N GLN A 116 -14.24 10.30 -4.22
CA GLN A 116 -15.40 11.18 -4.13
C GLN A 116 -14.98 12.65 -4.04
N SER A 117 -14.08 13.01 -3.15
CA SER A 117 -13.64 14.40 -2.95
C SER A 117 -12.97 14.98 -4.20
N THR A 118 -12.26 14.14 -4.96
CA THR A 118 -11.65 14.53 -6.23
C THR A 118 -12.70 14.70 -7.33
N GLN A 119 -13.74 13.87 -7.35
CA GLN A 119 -14.79 13.91 -8.37
C GLN A 119 -15.70 15.13 -8.19
N PHE A 120 -16.06 15.48 -6.95
CA PHE A 120 -16.93 16.62 -6.64
C PHE A 120 -16.18 17.95 -6.49
N GLN A 121 -14.87 17.98 -6.77
CA GLN A 121 -14.03 19.18 -6.65
C GLN A 121 -14.22 19.91 -5.31
N GLU A 122 -14.39 19.14 -4.23
CA GLU A 122 -14.45 19.75 -2.90
C GLU A 122 -13.17 20.56 -2.67
N PRO A 123 -13.27 21.79 -2.11
CA PRO A 123 -12.10 22.62 -1.83
C PRO A 123 -11.20 21.89 -0.87
N GLN A 124 -10.16 21.26 -1.42
CA GLN A 124 -9.15 20.60 -0.60
C GLN A 124 -8.24 21.67 0.00
N ASP A 125 -8.12 21.63 1.30
CA ASP A 125 -7.15 22.47 2.01
C ASP A 125 -5.76 22.21 1.42
N LYS A 126 -5.07 23.26 0.98
CA LYS A 126 -3.77 23.10 0.29
C LYS A 126 -2.69 22.61 1.25
N ASP A 127 -2.84 22.93 2.52
CA ASP A 127 -1.82 22.67 3.56
C ASP A 127 -2.09 21.41 4.37
N PHE A 128 -3.32 20.88 4.33
CA PHE A 128 -3.73 19.73 5.13
C PHE A 128 -4.32 18.62 4.25
N THR A 129 -4.11 17.38 4.69
CA THR A 129 -4.82 16.20 4.19
C THR A 129 -5.67 15.61 5.32
N THR A 130 -6.80 15.00 4.97
CA THR A 130 -7.68 14.38 5.97
C THR A 130 -7.27 12.94 6.19
N GLY A 131 -6.90 12.58 7.41
CA GLY A 131 -6.49 11.23 7.83
C GLY A 131 -5.11 10.80 7.31
N LEU A 132 -4.61 9.65 7.78
CA LEU A 132 -3.26 9.15 7.49
C LEU A 132 -3.12 8.78 5.99
N PRO A 133 -2.04 9.20 5.29
CA PRO A 133 -1.74 8.72 3.93
C PRO A 133 -1.55 7.19 3.91
N LEU A 134 -2.11 6.51 2.89
CA LEU A 134 -2.02 5.05 2.75
C LEU A 134 -0.58 4.59 2.53
N GLU A 135 0.22 5.42 1.89
CA GLU A 135 1.62 5.17 1.56
C GLU A 135 2.49 4.94 2.81
N LEU A 136 2.11 5.51 3.95
CA LEU A 136 2.84 5.28 5.20
C LEU A 136 2.75 3.83 5.67
N GLY A 137 1.69 3.11 5.32
CA GLY A 137 1.56 1.69 5.63
C GLY A 137 2.65 0.84 5.01
N THR A 138 3.10 1.17 3.78
CA THR A 138 4.13 0.41 3.07
C THR A 138 5.53 0.60 3.64
N ILE A 139 5.73 1.60 4.48
CA ILE A 139 6.96 1.83 5.25
C ILE A 139 6.83 1.23 6.66
N VAL A 140 5.71 1.51 7.34
CA VAL A 140 5.49 1.07 8.73
C VAL A 140 5.46 -0.45 8.83
N ILE A 141 4.78 -1.14 7.92
CA ILE A 141 4.65 -2.60 7.96
C ILE A 141 6.01 -3.30 7.82
N PRO A 142 6.87 -3.01 6.82
CA PRO A 142 8.20 -3.60 6.75
C PRO A 142 9.10 -3.25 7.94
N LEU A 143 9.03 -2.01 8.46
CA LEU A 143 9.78 -1.61 9.65
C LEU A 143 9.36 -2.41 10.89
N VAL A 144 8.06 -2.51 11.13
CA VAL A 144 7.52 -3.30 12.25
C VAL A 144 7.86 -4.79 12.09
N SER A 145 7.89 -5.28 10.86
CA SER A 145 8.23 -6.68 10.56
C SER A 145 9.67 -7.03 10.90
N LEU A 146 10.59 -6.05 11.00
CA LEU A 146 11.96 -6.29 11.52
C LEU A 146 11.94 -6.77 12.97
N LEU A 147 10.93 -6.39 13.76
CA LEU A 147 10.78 -6.88 15.13
C LEU A 147 10.50 -8.39 15.19
N GLY A 148 10.07 -9.00 14.09
CA GLY A 148 9.90 -10.45 13.98
C GLY A 148 11.20 -11.24 14.13
N PHE A 149 12.38 -10.61 13.95
CA PHE A 149 13.68 -11.20 14.25
C PHE A 149 14.09 -11.12 15.73
N LEU A 150 13.47 -10.22 16.49
CA LEU A 150 13.83 -9.92 17.88
C LEU A 150 12.84 -10.50 18.88
N LEU A 151 11.57 -10.61 18.49
CA LEU A 151 10.49 -11.01 19.40
C LEU A 151 10.10 -12.47 19.19
N PRO A 152 9.66 -13.17 20.26
CA PRO A 152 9.02 -14.47 20.13
C PRO A 152 7.80 -14.37 19.18
N LEU A 153 7.61 -15.38 18.32
CA LEU A 153 6.61 -15.35 17.26
C LEU A 153 5.21 -14.99 17.76
N ASN A 154 4.77 -15.56 18.88
CA ASN A 154 3.44 -15.30 19.42
C ASN A 154 3.24 -13.84 19.83
N ILE A 155 4.28 -13.19 20.41
CA ILE A 155 4.24 -11.79 20.80
C ILE A 155 4.24 -10.92 19.55
N PHE A 156 5.07 -11.25 18.58
CA PHE A 156 5.15 -10.52 17.33
C PHE A 156 3.81 -10.55 16.55
N GLN A 157 3.13 -11.69 16.49
CA GLN A 157 1.84 -11.82 15.84
C GLN A 157 0.78 -10.90 16.44
N ILE A 158 0.68 -10.87 17.78
CA ILE A 158 -0.26 -10.00 18.49
C ILE A 158 0.09 -8.52 18.25
N PHE A 159 1.37 -8.18 18.34
CA PHE A 159 1.85 -6.82 18.10
C PHE A 159 1.57 -6.36 16.68
N LEU A 160 1.81 -7.22 15.69
CA LEU A 160 1.52 -6.92 14.29
C LEU A 160 0.03 -6.66 14.08
N MET A 161 -0.86 -7.51 14.61
CA MET A 161 -2.31 -7.30 14.52
C MET A 161 -2.74 -5.96 15.15
N LEU A 162 -2.13 -5.59 16.27
CA LEU A 162 -2.40 -4.30 16.92
C LEU A 162 -1.99 -3.12 16.03
N ILE A 163 -0.83 -3.20 15.37
CA ILE A 163 -0.40 -2.18 14.39
C ILE A 163 -1.39 -2.06 13.23
N TYR A 164 -1.92 -3.17 12.71
CA TYR A 164 -2.92 -3.14 11.63
C TYR A 164 -4.24 -2.51 12.09
N LEU A 165 -4.66 -2.75 13.33
CA LEU A 165 -5.84 -2.06 13.91
C LEU A 165 -5.60 -0.55 14.03
N VAL A 166 -4.42 -0.13 14.51
CA VAL A 166 -4.06 1.28 14.64
C VAL A 166 -3.99 1.96 13.28
N LEU A 167 -3.36 1.33 12.28
CA LEU A 167 -3.29 1.84 10.91
C LEU A 167 -4.69 1.96 10.29
N GLY A 168 -5.50 0.90 10.37
CA GLY A 168 -6.86 0.90 9.84
C GLY A 168 -7.72 1.99 10.46
N PHE A 169 -7.67 2.14 11.79
CA PHE A 169 -8.37 3.21 12.48
C PHE A 169 -7.88 4.60 12.04
N SER A 170 -6.55 4.78 11.91
CA SER A 170 -5.93 6.04 11.49
C SER A 170 -6.29 6.43 10.06
N TYR A 171 -6.57 5.46 9.18
CA TYR A 171 -7.02 5.72 7.81
C TYR A 171 -8.44 6.28 7.75
N VAL A 172 -9.33 5.82 8.62
CA VAL A 172 -10.74 6.23 8.65
C VAL A 172 -10.95 7.46 9.53
N TYR A 173 -10.11 7.65 10.55
CA TYR A 173 -10.27 8.73 11.50
C TYR A 173 -10.00 10.10 10.86
N LYS A 174 -10.94 11.02 11.01
CA LYS A 174 -10.95 12.33 10.33
C LYS A 174 -10.04 13.34 11.06
N VAL A 175 -8.73 13.19 10.93
CA VAL A 175 -7.71 14.14 11.44
C VAL A 175 -7.14 14.95 10.29
N LYS A 176 -6.96 16.24 10.51
CA LYS A 176 -6.21 17.11 9.60
C LYS A 176 -4.72 16.91 9.85
N ILE A 177 -4.01 16.35 8.87
CA ILE A 177 -2.57 16.13 8.92
C ILE A 177 -1.92 17.11 7.95
N PRO A 178 -0.87 17.86 8.34
CA PRO A 178 -0.17 18.75 7.44
C PRO A 178 0.40 17.95 6.24
N ARG A 179 0.22 18.47 5.03
CA ARG A 179 0.78 17.84 3.84
C ARG A 179 2.29 17.89 3.90
N LEU A 180 2.90 16.75 3.73
CA LEU A 180 4.35 16.65 3.66
C LEU A 180 4.87 17.42 2.44
N PRO A 181 5.89 18.27 2.59
CA PRO A 181 6.56 18.91 1.46
C PRO A 181 7.08 17.85 0.49
N LYS A 182 7.15 18.19 -0.80
CA LYS A 182 7.62 17.25 -1.85
C LYS A 182 9.00 16.63 -1.53
N GLN A 183 9.87 17.36 -0.87
CA GLN A 183 11.20 16.88 -0.45
C GLN A 183 11.10 15.69 0.51
N TRP A 184 10.18 15.73 1.48
CA TRP A 184 9.97 14.63 2.43
C TRP A 184 9.45 13.37 1.76
N LEU A 185 8.64 13.51 0.71
CA LEU A 185 8.17 12.37 -0.08
C LEU A 185 9.32 11.61 -0.74
N PHE A 186 10.34 12.32 -1.25
CA PHE A 186 11.53 11.67 -1.79
C PHE A 186 12.35 10.94 -0.72
N TYR A 187 12.45 11.49 0.50
CA TYR A 187 13.11 10.80 1.62
C TYR A 187 12.36 9.54 2.03
N LEU A 188 11.02 9.55 2.01
CA LEU A 188 10.21 8.36 2.29
C LEU A 188 10.44 7.26 1.24
N VAL A 189 10.47 7.62 -0.04
CA VAL A 189 10.77 6.66 -1.12
C VAL A 189 12.21 6.12 -1.01
N ALA A 190 13.19 6.97 -0.66
CA ALA A 190 14.56 6.53 -0.44
C ALA A 190 14.65 5.56 0.76
N LEU A 191 13.93 5.85 1.85
CA LEU A 191 13.83 4.96 3.00
C LEU A 191 13.20 3.61 2.62
N GLU A 192 12.12 3.64 1.83
CA GLU A 192 11.45 2.43 1.35
C GLU A 192 12.37 1.59 0.45
N ALA A 193 13.15 2.24 -0.42
CA ALA A 193 14.14 1.56 -1.25
C ALA A 193 15.27 0.93 -0.40
N LEU A 194 15.75 1.62 0.63
CA LEU A 194 16.73 1.08 1.58
C LEU A 194 16.17 -0.13 2.35
N LEU A 195 14.93 -0.04 2.82
CA LEU A 195 14.25 -1.16 3.47
C LEU A 195 14.07 -2.34 2.53
N CYS A 196 13.72 -2.09 1.27
CA CYS A 196 13.60 -3.12 0.25
C CYS A 196 14.92 -3.88 0.07
N VAL A 197 16.04 -3.15 -0.06
CA VAL A 197 17.39 -3.76 -0.15
C VAL A 197 17.71 -4.52 1.13
N ALA A 198 17.46 -3.95 2.31
CA ALA A 198 17.70 -4.62 3.59
C ALA A 198 16.93 -5.94 3.68
N TRP A 199 15.65 -5.97 3.31
CA TRP A 199 14.83 -7.18 3.31
C TRP A 199 15.30 -8.26 2.33
N LEU A 200 15.95 -7.89 1.22
CA LEU A 200 16.56 -8.86 0.30
C LEU A 200 17.72 -9.63 0.94
N PHE A 201 18.45 -8.99 1.87
CA PHE A 201 19.63 -9.59 2.52
C PHE A 201 19.32 -10.23 3.89
N LEU A 202 18.26 -9.82 4.59
CA LEU A 202 17.95 -10.29 5.95
C LEU A 202 17.48 -11.76 6.01
N GLY A 203 17.02 -12.34 4.89
CA GLY A 203 16.55 -13.71 4.87
C GLY A 203 15.15 -13.90 5.47
N LYS A 204 14.76 -15.17 5.69
CA LYS A 204 13.44 -15.53 6.22
C LYS A 204 13.39 -15.30 7.73
N PHE A 205 12.30 -14.68 8.23
CA PHE A 205 12.00 -14.65 9.64
C PHE A 205 10.81 -15.59 9.94
N GLY A 206 10.78 -16.17 11.14
CA GLY A 206 9.69 -17.03 11.57
C GLY A 206 9.71 -18.45 11.01
N ALA A 207 10.89 -18.92 10.58
CA ALA A 207 11.13 -20.33 10.26
C ALA A 207 11.31 -21.16 11.54
#